data_750cb7b37db8276146c7c7ccb359d7b8
#
_entry.id   750cb7b37db8276146c7c7ccb359d7b8
#
_cell.length_a   1.000
_cell.length_b   1.000
_cell.length_c   1.000
_cell.angle_alpha   90.00
_cell.angle_beta   90.00
_cell.angle_gamma   90.00
#
_symmetry.space_group_name_H-M   'P 1'
#
loop_
_entity.id
_entity.type
_entity.pdbx_description
1 polymer ?
#
loop_
_entity_poly.entity_id
_entity_poly.type
_entity_poly.pdbx_seq_one_letter_code
_entity_poly.pdbx_strand_id
1 'polypeptide(L)'
;MDIRLPLVRNIAIAVAGTVAAVLLHPFAIVPAGHRGVLTTFGKVDDNVYGEGLHLRWPIAQRMHLIDVRIQKGEGEGEAASKDLQVVHTKVAVNYHLKPERVSAAFREVGDLRDVEMRLILPAVHEAVKASTARYTAEELITKRPEVRDAIRATLNERLGKHYVTVDEFSIVSFNFSKSFNEAIEAKTTAEQLKLKAERDLQRIRVEADQRVASAEAEAKALALQKREVTPELLRLRQVENERRAIERWDGRLPSYVAGGSVPFLQFPVGAQ
;
A
#
# COMPACT_ATOMS: atom_id res chain seq x y z
N MET A 1 79.31 25.13 38.18
CA MET A 1 77.97 25.70 38.29
C MET A 1 77.25 25.46 37.00
N ASP A 2 76.93 24.15 36.59
CA ASP A 2 76.27 23.79 35.31
C ASP A 2 75.30 22.61 35.43
N ILE A 3 74.51 22.62 36.50
CA ILE A 3 73.48 21.57 36.70
C ILE A 3 72.22 21.87 35.89
N ARG A 4 72.07 23.07 35.35
CA ARG A 4 70.84 23.50 34.64
C ARG A 4 70.75 23.04 33.18
N LEU A 5 71.88 22.91 32.50
CA LEU A 5 71.89 22.49 31.09
C LEU A 5 71.40 21.06 30.83
N PRO A 6 71.86 20.02 31.58
CA PRO A 6 71.32 18.68 31.38
C PRO A 6 69.84 18.52 31.71
N LEU A 7 69.33 19.25 32.69
CA LEU A 7 67.93 19.23 33.09
C LEU A 7 67.04 19.81 31.99
N VAL A 8 67.38 20.96 31.43
CA VAL A 8 66.64 21.61 30.33
C VAL A 8 66.63 20.76 29.11
N ARG A 9 67.78 20.12 28.74
CA ARG A 9 67.89 19.21 27.65
C ARG A 9 67.00 17.96 27.81
N ASN A 10 66.97 17.37 28.99
CA ASN A 10 66.16 16.20 29.27
C ASN A 10 64.66 16.54 29.29
N ILE A 11 64.25 17.71 29.76
CA ILE A 11 62.90 18.21 29.69
C ILE A 11 62.49 18.43 28.19
N ALA A 12 63.35 19.06 27.42
CA ALA A 12 63.11 19.28 26.00
C ALA A 12 62.93 17.96 25.21
N ILE A 13 63.78 16.96 25.51
CA ILE A 13 63.65 15.62 24.91
C ILE A 13 62.36 14.93 25.35
N ALA A 14 62.00 15.02 26.62
CA ALA A 14 60.71 14.46 27.14
C ALA A 14 59.51 15.12 26.48
N VAL A 15 59.49 16.45 26.36
CA VAL A 15 58.44 17.20 25.69
C VAL A 15 58.38 16.85 24.19
N ALA A 16 59.51 16.80 23.51
CA ALA A 16 59.56 16.41 22.12
C ALA A 16 59.10 14.94 21.90
N GLY A 17 59.46 14.04 22.82
CA GLY A 17 58.99 12.65 22.81
C GLY A 17 57.50 12.53 23.03
N THR A 18 56.95 13.31 23.97
CA THR A 18 55.51 13.34 24.25
C THR A 18 54.71 13.94 23.08
N VAL A 19 55.22 15.03 22.48
CA VAL A 19 54.62 15.65 21.30
C VAL A 19 54.67 14.67 20.10
N ALA A 20 55.78 13.98 19.90
CA ALA A 20 55.92 12.95 18.88
C ALA A 20 54.95 11.77 19.11
N ALA A 21 54.81 11.30 20.33
CA ALA A 21 53.83 10.23 20.69
C ALA A 21 52.39 10.65 20.49
N VAL A 22 52.06 11.91 20.80
CA VAL A 22 50.71 12.49 20.55
C VAL A 22 50.43 12.68 19.06
N LEU A 23 51.40 13.16 18.29
CA LEU A 23 51.29 13.35 16.82
C LEU A 23 51.23 12.02 16.06
N LEU A 24 51.89 10.98 16.54
CA LEU A 24 51.95 9.68 15.88
C LEU A 24 50.78 8.77 16.15
N HIS A 25 49.89 9.10 17.06
CA HIS A 25 48.64 8.37 17.38
C HIS A 25 48.59 6.92 16.85
N PRO A 26 49.16 5.93 17.56
CA PRO A 26 49.24 4.55 17.07
C PRO A 26 47.93 3.80 17.22
N PHE A 27 46.91 4.43 17.74
CA PHE A 27 45.62 3.83 18.00
C PHE A 27 44.57 4.32 16.99
N ALA A 28 43.67 3.39 16.58
CA ALA A 28 42.49 3.68 15.82
C ALA A 28 41.28 3.10 16.58
N ILE A 29 40.24 3.89 16.77
CA ILE A 29 39.02 3.45 17.40
C ILE A 29 37.98 3.25 16.30
N VAL A 30 37.41 2.05 16.24
CA VAL A 30 36.32 1.68 15.35
C VAL A 30 35.02 1.77 16.19
N PRO A 31 34.13 2.73 15.92
CA PRO A 31 32.89 2.87 16.66
C PRO A 31 31.89 1.77 16.30
N ALA A 32 30.88 1.59 17.16
CA ALA A 32 29.77 0.67 16.94
C ALA A 32 29.05 0.96 15.62
N GLY A 33 28.70 -0.11 14.88
CA GLY A 33 28.06 -0.02 13.56
C GLY A 33 29.02 0.29 12.41
N HIS A 34 30.34 0.34 12.67
CA HIS A 34 31.38 0.49 11.66
C HIS A 34 32.29 -0.72 11.60
N ARG A 35 32.99 -0.84 10.50
CA ARG A 35 34.11 -1.77 10.33
C ARG A 35 35.34 -0.99 9.87
N GLY A 36 36.49 -1.35 10.42
CA GLY A 36 37.75 -0.77 10.04
C GLY A 36 38.35 -1.52 8.85
N VAL A 37 38.73 -0.79 7.82
CA VAL A 37 39.55 -1.30 6.71
C VAL A 37 40.93 -0.65 6.80
N LEU A 38 41.97 -1.48 6.99
CA LEU A 38 43.33 -1.01 7.11
C LEU A 38 43.97 -0.95 5.75
N THR A 39 44.61 0.16 5.44
CA THR A 39 45.48 0.27 4.25
C THR A 39 46.91 0.49 4.67
N THR A 40 47.87 -0.28 4.12
CA THR A 40 49.31 -0.16 4.36
C THR A 40 49.98 0.33 3.08
N PHE A 41 50.48 1.56 3.09
CA PHE A 41 51.03 2.22 1.90
C PHE A 41 50.08 2.16 0.68
N GLY A 42 48.76 2.30 0.92
CA GLY A 42 47.74 2.24 -0.10
C GLY A 42 47.21 0.82 -0.43
N LYS A 43 47.90 -0.24 0.00
CA LYS A 43 47.40 -1.61 -0.17
C LYS A 43 46.35 -1.92 0.88
N VAL A 44 45.15 -2.33 0.46
CA VAL A 44 44.07 -2.77 1.35
C VAL A 44 44.42 -4.10 1.99
N ASP A 45 44.31 -4.19 3.31
CA ASP A 45 44.43 -5.44 4.05
C ASP A 45 43.15 -6.29 3.83
N ASP A 46 43.31 -7.60 3.80
CA ASP A 46 42.17 -8.54 3.67
C ASP A 46 41.35 -8.67 4.96
N ASN A 47 41.99 -8.34 6.11
CA ASN A 47 41.33 -8.38 7.39
C ASN A 47 40.33 -7.24 7.56
N VAL A 48 39.18 -7.57 8.16
CA VAL A 48 38.21 -6.59 8.59
C VAL A 48 38.32 -6.40 10.10
N TYR A 49 38.51 -5.17 10.52
CA TYR A 49 38.68 -4.83 11.94
C TYR A 49 37.30 -4.50 12.51
N GLY A 50 36.92 -5.24 13.58
CA GLY A 50 35.69 -5.05 14.32
C GLY A 50 35.68 -3.77 15.13
N GLU A 51 34.62 -3.59 15.89
CA GLU A 51 34.47 -2.47 16.83
C GLU A 51 35.51 -2.53 17.95
N GLY A 52 35.98 -1.37 18.41
CA GLY A 52 36.91 -1.28 19.50
C GLY A 52 38.22 -0.57 19.15
N LEU A 53 39.23 -0.78 19.99
CA LEU A 53 40.54 -0.17 19.89
C LEU A 53 41.51 -1.06 19.09
N HIS A 54 42.13 -0.51 18.05
CA HIS A 54 43.09 -1.22 17.21
C HIS A 54 44.40 -0.44 17.13
N LEU A 55 45.50 -1.18 17.07
CA LEU A 55 46.85 -0.62 16.84
C LEU A 55 47.06 -0.47 15.34
N ARG A 56 47.66 0.66 14.95
CA ARG A 56 48.09 0.93 13.58
C ARG A 56 49.46 1.64 13.59
N TRP A 57 50.23 1.47 12.52
CA TRP A 57 51.43 2.25 12.27
C TRP A 57 51.10 3.57 11.59
N PRO A 58 51.21 4.71 12.32
CA PRO A 58 50.66 5.99 11.87
C PRO A 58 51.24 6.51 10.55
N ILE A 59 52.47 6.18 10.24
CA ILE A 59 53.15 6.62 9.00
C ILE A 59 52.76 5.74 7.80
N ALA A 60 52.64 4.42 8.01
CA ALA A 60 52.46 3.43 6.96
C ALA A 60 51.00 3.03 6.75
N GLN A 61 50.21 3.13 7.81
CA GLN A 61 48.87 2.57 7.84
C GLN A 61 47.77 3.64 8.07
N ARG A 62 46.67 3.50 7.32
CA ARG A 62 45.47 4.29 7.51
C ARG A 62 44.30 3.34 7.77
N MET A 63 43.49 3.68 8.77
CA MET A 63 42.24 3.01 9.06
C MET A 63 41.06 3.79 8.43
N HIS A 64 40.35 3.13 7.53
CA HIS A 64 39.12 3.65 6.93
C HIS A 64 37.94 3.07 7.70
N LEU A 65 37.04 3.94 8.18
CA LEU A 65 35.84 3.57 8.92
C LEU A 65 34.71 3.49 7.92
N ILE A 66 34.18 2.30 7.73
CA ILE A 66 33.04 2.05 6.83
C ILE A 66 31.79 1.73 7.66
N ASP A 67 30.75 2.48 7.49
CA ASP A 67 29.45 2.23 8.12
C ASP A 67 28.80 0.99 7.49
N VAL A 68 28.46 -0.01 8.32
CA VAL A 68 27.82 -1.26 7.90
C VAL A 68 26.36 -1.35 8.31
N ARG A 69 25.83 -0.28 8.87
CA ARG A 69 24.40 -0.17 9.19
C ARG A 69 23.61 0.00 7.90
N ILE A 70 22.30 -0.20 8.02
CA ILE A 70 21.37 0.01 6.90
C ILE A 70 21.43 1.47 6.45
N GLN A 71 21.75 1.66 5.19
CA GLN A 71 21.77 2.94 4.49
C GLN A 71 20.55 3.07 3.58
N LYS A 72 20.14 4.30 3.30
CA LYS A 72 19.08 4.61 2.37
C LYS A 72 19.65 5.24 1.11
N GLY A 73 19.37 4.65 -0.04
CA GLY A 73 19.59 5.25 -1.35
C GLY A 73 18.25 5.65 -1.98
N GLU A 74 18.22 6.77 -2.67
CA GLU A 74 17.05 7.20 -3.47
C GLU A 74 17.47 7.27 -4.94
N GLY A 75 16.56 6.80 -5.81
CA GLY A 75 16.74 6.89 -7.26
C GLY A 75 15.51 7.49 -7.91
N GLU A 76 15.73 8.44 -8.81
CA GLU A 76 14.70 8.98 -9.67
C GLU A 76 15.10 8.80 -11.11
N GLY A 77 14.16 8.43 -11.98
CA GLY A 77 14.46 8.24 -13.37
C GLY A 77 13.23 7.99 -14.22
N GLU A 78 13.45 7.99 -15.51
CA GLU A 78 12.44 7.65 -16.51
C GLU A 78 12.65 6.23 -17.00
N ALA A 79 11.55 5.51 -17.17
CA ALA A 79 11.53 4.18 -17.72
C ALA A 79 10.35 4.05 -18.70
N ALA A 80 10.40 3.08 -19.58
CA ALA A 80 9.27 2.74 -20.43
C ALA A 80 8.58 1.47 -19.93
N SER A 81 7.26 1.46 -19.96
CA SER A 81 6.46 0.27 -19.72
C SER A 81 6.41 -0.64 -20.98
N LYS A 82 5.86 -1.84 -20.84
CA LYS A 82 5.68 -2.79 -21.94
C LYS A 82 4.85 -2.23 -23.10
N ASP A 83 3.89 -1.38 -22.81
CA ASP A 83 3.02 -0.67 -23.75
C ASP A 83 3.57 0.70 -24.17
N LEU A 84 4.90 0.89 -24.01
CA LEU A 84 5.66 2.06 -24.44
C LEU A 84 5.21 3.38 -23.79
N GLN A 85 4.58 3.32 -22.63
CA GLN A 85 4.27 4.53 -21.88
C GLN A 85 5.51 4.98 -21.09
N VAL A 86 5.77 6.29 -21.10
CA VAL A 86 6.83 6.89 -20.27
C VAL A 86 6.36 6.91 -18.82
N VAL A 87 7.19 6.36 -17.93
CA VAL A 87 6.93 6.28 -16.50
C VAL A 87 8.04 6.99 -15.75
N HIS A 88 7.72 8.07 -15.06
CA HIS A 88 8.62 8.70 -14.11
C HIS A 88 8.58 7.94 -12.80
N THR A 89 9.71 7.39 -12.42
CA THR A 89 9.82 6.52 -11.25
C THR A 89 10.63 7.20 -10.16
N LYS A 90 10.13 7.14 -8.93
CA LYS A 90 10.88 7.46 -7.73
C LYS A 90 10.91 6.24 -6.82
N VAL A 91 12.10 5.80 -6.44
CA VAL A 91 12.32 4.59 -5.67
C VAL A 91 13.27 4.86 -4.51
N ALA A 92 13.12 4.09 -3.45
CA ALA A 92 14.03 4.07 -2.32
C ALA A 92 14.52 2.63 -2.10
N VAL A 93 15.79 2.49 -1.81
CA VAL A 93 16.44 1.22 -1.50
C VAL A 93 17.13 1.32 -0.15
N ASN A 94 16.86 0.36 0.74
CA ASN A 94 17.60 0.18 1.97
C ASN A 94 18.60 -0.96 1.74
N TYR A 95 19.86 -0.68 2.02
CA TYR A 95 20.95 -1.63 1.79
C TYR A 95 22.03 -1.52 2.85
N HIS A 96 22.81 -2.55 3.00
CA HIS A 96 24.01 -2.54 3.82
C HIS A 96 25.14 -3.32 3.17
N LEU A 97 26.38 -3.00 3.52
CA LEU A 97 27.54 -3.79 3.17
C LEU A 97 27.66 -4.99 4.10
N LYS A 98 28.02 -6.16 3.55
CA LYS A 98 28.30 -7.36 4.37
C LYS A 98 29.49 -7.10 5.28
N PRO A 99 29.30 -7.10 6.62
CA PRO A 99 30.35 -6.70 7.56
C PRO A 99 31.66 -7.48 7.42
N GLU A 100 31.55 -8.77 7.02
CA GLU A 100 32.69 -9.67 6.89
C GLU A 100 33.50 -9.45 5.60
N ARG A 101 32.94 -8.71 4.63
CA ARG A 101 33.51 -8.49 3.30
C ARG A 101 33.74 -7.02 2.95
N VAL A 102 33.71 -6.15 3.94
CA VAL A 102 33.87 -4.70 3.74
C VAL A 102 35.22 -4.36 3.13
N SER A 103 36.32 -5.08 3.49
CA SER A 103 37.63 -4.89 2.89
C SER A 103 37.67 -5.20 1.39
N ALA A 104 36.94 -6.24 0.96
CA ALA A 104 36.81 -6.59 -0.44
C ALA A 104 35.95 -5.55 -1.19
N ALA A 105 34.82 -5.13 -0.62
CA ALA A 105 34.00 -4.07 -1.18
C ALA A 105 34.75 -2.75 -1.33
N PHE A 106 35.51 -2.35 -0.30
CA PHE A 106 36.35 -1.15 -0.32
C PHE A 106 37.45 -1.23 -1.39
N ARG A 107 38.06 -2.40 -1.59
CA ARG A 107 39.09 -2.63 -2.62
C ARG A 107 38.50 -2.50 -4.04
N GLU A 108 37.29 -3.03 -4.26
CA GLU A 108 36.68 -3.07 -5.59
C GLU A 108 36.04 -1.75 -5.98
N VAL A 109 35.36 -1.11 -5.05
CA VAL A 109 34.48 0.03 -5.34
C VAL A 109 34.99 1.33 -4.71
N GLY A 110 35.43 1.26 -3.47
CA GLY A 110 35.83 2.43 -2.70
C GLY A 110 35.06 2.56 -1.38
N ASP A 111 34.87 3.78 -0.94
CA ASP A 111 34.12 4.08 0.27
C ASP A 111 32.59 3.93 0.06
N LEU A 112 31.80 4.18 1.11
CA LEU A 112 30.34 4.03 1.08
C LEU A 112 29.70 4.94 0.02
N ARG A 113 30.23 6.14 -0.17
CA ARG A 113 29.75 7.08 -1.18
C ARG A 113 30.03 6.59 -2.60
N ASP A 114 31.20 6.01 -2.81
CA ASP A 114 31.55 5.37 -4.10
C ASP A 114 30.61 4.18 -4.37
N VAL A 115 30.32 3.37 -3.37
CA VAL A 115 29.35 2.26 -3.46
C VAL A 115 27.98 2.78 -3.89
N GLU A 116 27.51 3.86 -3.27
CA GLU A 116 26.21 4.45 -3.64
C GLU A 116 26.21 4.96 -5.08
N MET A 117 27.20 5.80 -5.43
CA MET A 117 27.21 6.51 -6.71
C MET A 117 27.57 5.62 -7.90
N ARG A 118 28.49 4.66 -7.72
CA ARG A 118 29.02 3.84 -8.81
C ARG A 118 28.34 2.49 -8.95
N LEU A 119 27.70 2.00 -7.87
CA LEU A 119 27.13 0.66 -7.84
C LEU A 119 25.62 0.69 -7.61
N ILE A 120 25.15 1.31 -6.52
CA ILE A 120 23.74 1.26 -6.14
C ILE A 120 22.85 2.00 -7.15
N LEU A 121 23.12 3.28 -7.40
CA LEU A 121 22.27 4.10 -8.29
C LEU A 121 22.19 3.53 -9.70
N PRO A 122 23.28 3.13 -10.39
CA PRO A 122 23.18 2.51 -11.71
C PRO A 122 22.43 1.18 -11.68
N ALA A 123 22.66 0.34 -10.66
CA ALA A 123 21.95 -0.93 -10.53
C ALA A 123 20.44 -0.74 -10.33
N VAL A 124 20.05 0.24 -9.51
CA VAL A 124 18.64 0.60 -9.28
C VAL A 124 17.98 1.06 -10.58
N HIS A 125 18.61 1.98 -11.30
CA HIS A 125 18.09 2.48 -12.58
C HIS A 125 17.89 1.35 -13.58
N GLU A 126 18.88 0.46 -13.71
CA GLU A 126 18.81 -0.67 -14.64
C GLU A 126 17.76 -1.69 -14.23
N ALA A 127 17.69 -2.05 -12.94
CA ALA A 127 16.69 -2.98 -12.43
C ALA A 127 15.25 -2.45 -12.59
N VAL A 128 15.04 -1.16 -12.36
CA VAL A 128 13.76 -0.49 -12.59
C VAL A 128 13.39 -0.54 -14.06
N LYS A 129 14.28 -0.11 -14.98
CA LYS A 129 14.03 -0.15 -16.43
C LYS A 129 13.73 -1.55 -16.94
N ALA A 130 14.53 -2.53 -16.52
CA ALA A 130 14.32 -3.93 -16.92
C ALA A 130 13.01 -4.52 -16.42
N SER A 131 12.57 -4.11 -15.24
CA SER A 131 11.31 -4.58 -14.66
C SER A 131 10.11 -3.88 -15.28
N THR A 132 10.12 -2.54 -15.38
CA THR A 132 9.00 -1.79 -15.97
C THR A 132 8.71 -2.19 -17.41
N ALA A 133 9.73 -2.53 -18.19
CA ALA A 133 9.57 -3.02 -19.58
C ALA A 133 8.82 -4.36 -19.71
N ARG A 134 8.64 -5.10 -18.61
CA ARG A 134 7.90 -6.39 -18.58
C ARG A 134 6.42 -6.22 -18.30
N TYR A 135 6.01 -5.11 -17.69
CA TYR A 135 4.65 -4.84 -17.25
C TYR A 135 4.04 -3.69 -18.04
N THR A 136 2.73 -3.76 -18.30
CA THR A 136 1.99 -2.62 -18.84
C THR A 136 1.85 -1.53 -17.77
N ALA A 137 1.54 -0.30 -18.19
CA ALA A 137 1.32 0.80 -17.26
C ALA A 137 0.19 0.51 -16.25
N GLU A 138 -0.88 -0.16 -16.68
CA GLU A 138 -1.97 -0.63 -15.80
C GLU A 138 -1.48 -1.70 -14.79
N GLU A 139 -0.64 -2.64 -15.22
CA GLU A 139 -0.06 -3.67 -14.35
C GLU A 139 0.94 -3.09 -13.33
N LEU A 140 1.70 -2.05 -13.70
CA LEU A 140 2.58 -1.36 -12.76
C LEU A 140 1.82 -0.75 -11.57
N ILE A 141 0.55 -0.38 -11.76
CA ILE A 141 -0.34 0.13 -10.72
C ILE A 141 -0.99 -1.01 -9.94
N THR A 142 -1.57 -1.98 -10.63
CA THR A 142 -2.39 -3.05 -10.05
C THR A 142 -1.57 -4.17 -9.42
N LYS A 143 -0.39 -4.50 -10.00
CA LYS A 143 0.52 -5.57 -9.54
C LYS A 143 1.78 -5.01 -8.86
N ARG A 144 1.64 -3.84 -8.24
CA ARG A 144 2.77 -3.13 -7.59
C ARG A 144 3.62 -4.00 -6.64
N PRO A 145 3.07 -4.90 -5.80
CA PRO A 145 3.86 -5.80 -4.96
C PRO A 145 4.75 -6.75 -5.78
N GLU A 146 4.22 -7.34 -6.85
CA GLU A 146 4.97 -8.26 -7.73
C GLU A 146 6.13 -7.53 -8.43
N VAL A 147 5.88 -6.31 -8.93
CA VAL A 147 6.90 -5.46 -9.56
C VAL A 147 8.03 -5.13 -8.56
N ARG A 148 7.66 -4.73 -7.34
CA ARG A 148 8.62 -4.45 -6.26
C ARG A 148 9.50 -5.67 -5.96
N ASP A 149 8.90 -6.84 -5.83
CA ASP A 149 9.61 -8.06 -5.46
C ASP A 149 10.52 -8.53 -6.62
N ALA A 150 10.10 -8.36 -7.87
CA ALA A 150 10.93 -8.62 -9.06
C ALA A 150 12.16 -7.70 -9.13
N ILE A 151 11.98 -6.39 -8.85
CA ILE A 151 13.08 -5.43 -8.81
C ILE A 151 14.05 -5.79 -7.68
N ARG A 152 13.52 -6.06 -6.47
CA ARG A 152 14.33 -6.45 -5.31
C ARG A 152 15.17 -7.71 -5.58
N ALA A 153 14.59 -8.73 -6.20
CA ALA A 153 15.31 -9.95 -6.57
C ALA A 153 16.45 -9.67 -7.55
N THR A 154 16.20 -8.87 -8.58
CA THR A 154 17.20 -8.46 -9.57
C THR A 154 18.34 -7.66 -8.94
N LEU A 155 17.99 -6.75 -8.02
CA LEU A 155 18.97 -5.96 -7.27
C LEU A 155 19.87 -6.84 -6.38
N ASN A 156 19.25 -7.76 -5.62
CA ASN A 156 20.01 -8.68 -4.77
C ASN A 156 20.95 -9.58 -5.56
N GLU A 157 20.57 -10.06 -6.73
CA GLU A 157 21.42 -10.85 -7.60
C GLU A 157 22.63 -10.03 -8.09
N ARG A 158 22.41 -8.80 -8.54
CA ARG A 158 23.48 -7.93 -9.07
C ARG A 158 24.41 -7.42 -7.99
N LEU A 159 23.84 -6.82 -6.93
CA LEU A 159 24.59 -6.17 -5.87
C LEU A 159 25.24 -7.16 -4.92
N GLY A 160 24.67 -8.35 -4.77
CA GLY A 160 25.25 -9.43 -3.97
C GLY A 160 26.65 -9.88 -4.41
N LYS A 161 26.99 -9.73 -5.70
CA LYS A 161 28.31 -10.00 -6.27
C LYS A 161 29.38 -9.04 -5.74
N HIS A 162 28.97 -7.83 -5.33
CA HIS A 162 29.83 -6.79 -4.78
C HIS A 162 29.65 -6.61 -3.26
N TYR A 163 29.20 -7.67 -2.58
CA TYR A 163 29.07 -7.72 -1.12
C TYR A 163 28.05 -6.73 -0.52
N VAL A 164 27.11 -6.24 -1.34
CA VAL A 164 25.99 -5.42 -0.90
C VAL A 164 24.74 -6.30 -0.77
N THR A 165 24.01 -6.12 0.32
CA THR A 165 22.69 -6.75 0.54
C THR A 165 21.62 -5.69 0.45
N VAL A 166 20.57 -5.95 -0.32
CA VAL A 166 19.37 -5.11 -0.35
C VAL A 166 18.38 -5.65 0.68
N ASP A 167 18.17 -4.89 1.73
CA ASP A 167 17.24 -5.24 2.80
C ASP A 167 15.80 -5.01 2.35
N GLU A 168 15.54 -3.81 1.81
CA GLU A 168 14.22 -3.43 1.35
C GLU A 168 14.31 -2.55 0.10
N PHE A 169 13.34 -2.74 -0.78
CA PHE A 169 13.13 -1.90 -1.95
C PHE A 169 11.71 -1.36 -1.94
N SER A 170 11.58 -0.06 -2.05
CA SER A 170 10.28 0.62 -2.03
C SER A 170 10.10 1.47 -3.28
N ILE A 171 8.96 1.30 -3.94
CA ILE A 171 8.53 2.17 -5.02
C ILE A 171 7.81 3.35 -4.35
N VAL A 172 8.38 4.55 -4.43
CA VAL A 172 7.76 5.75 -3.85
C VAL A 172 6.60 6.19 -4.74
N SER A 173 6.88 6.40 -6.03
CA SER A 173 5.84 6.78 -7.00
C SER A 173 6.13 6.24 -8.40
N PHE A 174 5.05 5.94 -9.11
CA PHE A 174 5.00 5.84 -10.57
C PHE A 174 4.10 6.97 -11.07
N ASN A 175 4.65 7.86 -11.87
CA ASN A 175 3.92 8.96 -12.48
C ASN A 175 3.89 8.75 -13.99
N PHE A 176 2.70 8.75 -14.57
CA PHE A 176 2.48 8.60 -16.00
C PHE A 176 2.16 9.97 -16.65
N SER A 177 2.13 10.01 -17.96
CA SER A 177 1.73 11.22 -18.68
C SER A 177 0.29 11.62 -18.33
N LYS A 178 0.01 12.93 -18.40
CA LYS A 178 -1.34 13.45 -18.10
C LYS A 178 -2.40 12.84 -19.01
N SER A 179 -2.10 12.69 -20.29
CA SER A 179 -2.99 12.07 -21.28
C SER A 179 -3.30 10.60 -20.98
N PHE A 180 -2.31 9.85 -20.47
CA PHE A 180 -2.51 8.47 -20.06
C PHE A 180 -3.40 8.38 -18.82
N ASN A 181 -3.17 9.22 -17.81
CA ASN A 181 -3.99 9.24 -16.60
C ASN A 181 -5.46 9.58 -16.95
N GLU A 182 -5.70 10.59 -17.79
CA GLU A 182 -7.04 10.95 -18.28
C GLU A 182 -7.72 9.77 -19.02
N ALA A 183 -6.97 9.04 -19.87
CA ALA A 183 -7.49 7.88 -20.59
C ALA A 183 -7.86 6.73 -19.65
N ILE A 184 -7.04 6.45 -18.63
CA ILE A 184 -7.31 5.43 -17.62
C ILE A 184 -8.52 5.80 -16.76
N GLU A 185 -8.64 7.07 -16.35
CA GLU A 185 -9.81 7.56 -15.61
C GLU A 185 -11.09 7.42 -16.44
N ALA A 186 -11.05 7.78 -17.72
CA ALA A 186 -12.18 7.63 -18.63
C ALA A 186 -12.56 6.15 -18.82
N LYS A 187 -11.58 5.26 -19.01
CA LYS A 187 -11.79 3.81 -19.09
C LYS A 187 -12.44 3.26 -17.82
N THR A 188 -11.87 3.59 -16.67
CA THR A 188 -12.38 3.11 -15.37
C THR A 188 -13.81 3.61 -15.13
N THR A 189 -14.08 4.88 -15.46
CA THR A 189 -15.43 5.44 -15.36
C THR A 189 -16.42 4.71 -16.26
N ALA A 190 -16.05 4.43 -17.51
CA ALA A 190 -16.90 3.68 -18.44
C ALA A 190 -17.17 2.25 -17.95
N GLU A 191 -16.17 1.56 -17.41
CA GLU A 191 -16.31 0.22 -16.83
C GLU A 191 -17.25 0.23 -15.60
N GLN A 192 -17.11 1.22 -14.73
CA GLN A 192 -18.00 1.38 -13.55
C GLN A 192 -19.44 1.67 -13.97
N LEU A 193 -19.64 2.51 -15.00
CA LEU A 193 -20.98 2.79 -15.54
C LEU A 193 -21.59 1.52 -16.16
N LYS A 194 -20.80 0.72 -16.88
CA LYS A 194 -21.26 -0.55 -17.42
C LYS A 194 -21.69 -1.52 -16.31
N LEU A 195 -20.84 -1.70 -15.30
CA LEU A 195 -21.16 -2.56 -14.14
C LEU A 195 -22.40 -2.09 -13.38
N LYS A 196 -22.57 -0.77 -13.24
CA LYS A 196 -23.79 -0.19 -12.65
C LYS A 196 -25.00 -0.53 -13.49
N ALA A 197 -24.97 -0.32 -14.81
CA ALA A 197 -26.08 -0.62 -15.68
C ALA A 197 -26.44 -2.12 -15.66
N GLU A 198 -25.48 -3.02 -15.60
CA GLU A 198 -25.69 -4.45 -15.47
C GLU A 198 -26.40 -4.82 -14.15
N ARG A 199 -25.94 -4.22 -13.04
CA ARG A 199 -26.59 -4.41 -11.71
C ARG A 199 -28.00 -3.84 -11.68
N ASP A 200 -28.22 -2.67 -12.26
CA ASP A 200 -29.55 -2.07 -12.36
C ASP A 200 -30.50 -2.91 -13.20
N LEU A 201 -30.02 -3.48 -14.32
CA LEU A 201 -30.80 -4.42 -15.11
C LEU A 201 -31.17 -5.69 -14.32
N GLN A 202 -30.23 -6.25 -13.56
CA GLN A 202 -30.51 -7.39 -12.68
C GLN A 202 -31.54 -7.04 -11.61
N ARG A 203 -31.41 -5.86 -10.99
CA ARG A 203 -32.36 -5.39 -9.97
C ARG A 203 -33.77 -5.27 -10.57
N ILE A 204 -33.90 -4.62 -11.72
CA ILE A 204 -35.20 -4.47 -12.41
C ILE A 204 -35.82 -5.83 -12.76
N ARG A 205 -35.01 -6.81 -13.20
CA ARG A 205 -35.49 -8.18 -13.47
C ARG A 205 -36.02 -8.83 -12.18
N VAL A 206 -35.25 -8.79 -11.10
CA VAL A 206 -35.67 -9.36 -9.81
C VAL A 206 -36.96 -8.67 -9.28
N GLU A 207 -37.04 -7.35 -9.39
CA GLU A 207 -38.24 -6.60 -9.01
C GLU A 207 -39.48 -6.98 -9.87
N ALA A 208 -39.27 -7.19 -11.18
CA ALA A 208 -40.35 -7.64 -12.06
C ALA A 208 -40.82 -9.06 -11.68
N ASP A 209 -39.89 -9.98 -11.44
CA ASP A 209 -40.20 -11.36 -11.03
C ASP A 209 -40.94 -11.37 -9.67
N GLN A 210 -40.50 -10.54 -8.72
CA GLN A 210 -41.21 -10.38 -7.44
C GLN A 210 -42.64 -9.87 -7.62
N ARG A 211 -42.85 -8.87 -8.50
CA ARG A 211 -44.21 -8.37 -8.79
C ARG A 211 -45.12 -9.44 -9.41
N VAL A 212 -44.54 -10.24 -10.35
CA VAL A 212 -45.28 -11.36 -10.95
C VAL A 212 -45.64 -12.38 -9.87
N ALA A 213 -44.64 -12.81 -9.06
CA ALA A 213 -44.87 -13.78 -7.99
C ALA A 213 -45.89 -13.27 -6.94
N SER A 214 -45.84 -11.98 -6.58
CA SER A 214 -46.81 -11.37 -5.70
C SER A 214 -48.24 -11.37 -6.29
N ALA A 215 -48.37 -10.97 -7.56
CA ALA A 215 -49.66 -10.99 -8.27
C ALA A 215 -50.22 -12.40 -8.41
N GLU A 216 -49.39 -13.40 -8.70
CA GLU A 216 -49.81 -14.80 -8.73
C GLU A 216 -50.25 -15.31 -7.35
N ALA A 217 -49.53 -14.94 -6.29
CA ALA A 217 -49.87 -15.29 -4.92
C ALA A 217 -51.24 -14.65 -4.51
N GLU A 218 -51.46 -13.38 -4.84
CA GLU A 218 -52.72 -12.68 -4.61
C GLU A 218 -53.85 -13.31 -5.41
N ALA A 219 -53.65 -13.64 -6.68
CA ALA A 219 -54.66 -14.29 -7.50
C ALA A 219 -55.02 -15.68 -6.94
N LYS A 220 -54.07 -16.46 -6.47
CA LYS A 220 -54.31 -17.74 -5.80
C LYS A 220 -55.05 -17.57 -4.49
N ALA A 221 -54.68 -16.58 -3.68
CA ALA A 221 -55.36 -16.28 -2.42
C ALA A 221 -56.83 -15.90 -2.65
N LEU A 222 -57.11 -15.03 -3.64
CA LEU A 222 -58.45 -14.64 -4.03
C LEU A 222 -59.25 -15.84 -4.60
N ALA A 223 -58.62 -16.71 -5.38
CA ALA A 223 -59.26 -17.91 -5.89
C ALA A 223 -59.67 -18.89 -4.77
N LEU A 224 -58.79 -19.07 -3.77
CA LEU A 224 -59.09 -19.88 -2.58
C LEU A 224 -60.23 -19.24 -1.75
N GLN A 225 -60.17 -17.94 -1.49
CA GLN A 225 -61.26 -17.22 -0.81
C GLN A 225 -62.58 -17.37 -1.53
N LYS A 226 -62.59 -17.24 -2.86
CA LYS A 226 -63.81 -17.41 -3.67
C LYS A 226 -64.39 -18.81 -3.59
N ARG A 227 -63.55 -19.83 -3.43
CA ARG A 227 -63.98 -21.23 -3.26
C ARG A 227 -64.60 -21.48 -1.88
N GLU A 228 -64.15 -20.79 -0.84
CA GLU A 228 -64.61 -20.94 0.54
C GLU A 228 -65.84 -20.03 0.87
N VAL A 229 -66.13 -19.05 -0.01
CA VAL A 229 -67.33 -18.19 0.18
C VAL A 229 -68.56 -18.96 -0.22
N THR A 230 -69.13 -19.58 0.76
CA THR A 230 -70.45 -20.22 0.62
C THR A 230 -71.58 -19.15 0.77
N PRO A 231 -72.82 -19.41 0.20
CA PRO A 231 -73.96 -18.52 0.37
C PRO A 231 -74.29 -18.27 1.84
N GLU A 232 -74.07 -19.28 2.71
CA GLU A 232 -74.28 -19.14 4.15
C GLU A 232 -73.32 -18.14 4.78
N LEU A 233 -72.05 -18.17 4.40
CA LEU A 233 -70.98 -17.24 4.89
C LEU A 233 -71.30 -15.78 4.48
N LEU A 234 -71.80 -15.58 3.26
CA LEU A 234 -72.24 -14.24 2.81
C LEU A 234 -73.43 -13.72 3.63
N ARG A 235 -74.37 -14.57 3.92
CA ARG A 235 -75.55 -14.20 4.80
C ARG A 235 -75.06 -13.88 6.21
N LEU A 236 -74.12 -14.67 6.76
CA LEU A 236 -73.59 -14.42 8.09
C LEU A 236 -72.88 -13.05 8.14
N ARG A 237 -72.01 -12.78 7.15
CA ARG A 237 -71.34 -11.47 7.02
C ARG A 237 -72.27 -10.30 6.83
N GLN A 238 -73.34 -10.50 6.12
CA GLN A 238 -74.39 -9.48 5.96
C GLN A 238 -75.05 -9.15 7.31
N VAL A 239 -75.43 -10.18 8.05
CA VAL A 239 -76.03 -10.02 9.39
C VAL A 239 -75.03 -9.39 10.38
N GLU A 240 -73.79 -9.78 10.33
CA GLU A 240 -72.74 -9.14 11.16
C GLU A 240 -72.54 -7.66 10.82
N ASN A 241 -72.53 -7.30 9.53
CA ASN A 241 -72.41 -5.91 9.09
C ASN A 241 -73.65 -5.07 9.48
N GLU A 242 -74.83 -5.65 9.35
CA GLU A 242 -76.07 -5.02 9.80
C GLU A 242 -76.06 -4.80 11.32
N ARG A 243 -75.61 -5.82 12.09
CA ARG A 243 -75.45 -5.70 13.53
C ARG A 243 -74.46 -4.60 13.91
N ARG A 244 -73.28 -4.55 13.29
CA ARG A 244 -72.31 -3.50 13.53
C ARG A 244 -72.75 -2.12 13.12
N ALA A 245 -73.61 -2.03 12.09
CA ALA A 245 -74.18 -0.77 11.68
C ALA A 245 -75.20 -0.29 12.72
N ILE A 246 -76.04 -1.21 13.27
CA ILE A 246 -77.01 -0.92 14.33
C ILE A 246 -76.28 -0.54 15.63
N GLU A 247 -75.24 -1.27 16.03
CA GLU A 247 -74.40 -0.97 17.23
C GLU A 247 -73.72 0.41 17.17
N ARG A 248 -73.44 0.89 15.97
CA ARG A 248 -72.79 2.21 15.75
C ARG A 248 -73.80 3.33 15.46
N TRP A 249 -75.09 3.01 15.32
CA TRP A 249 -76.04 3.99 15.00
C TRP A 249 -76.45 4.79 16.24
N ASP A 250 -76.34 6.11 16.12
CA ASP A 250 -76.71 7.09 17.18
C ASP A 250 -78.19 7.35 17.34
N GLY A 251 -79.03 6.57 16.65
CA GLY A 251 -80.54 6.70 16.72
C GLY A 251 -81.12 7.87 15.90
N ARG A 252 -80.25 8.59 15.15
CA ARG A 252 -80.70 9.70 14.32
C ARG A 252 -80.75 9.33 12.85
N LEU A 253 -81.92 9.63 12.21
CA LEU A 253 -82.03 9.45 10.76
C LEU A 253 -81.21 10.53 10.04
N PRO A 254 -80.43 10.17 9.01
CA PRO A 254 -79.75 11.17 8.24
C PRO A 254 -80.70 12.12 7.56
N SER A 255 -80.43 13.41 7.69
CA SER A 255 -81.28 14.49 7.16
C SER A 255 -81.32 14.59 5.63
N TYR A 256 -80.52 13.82 4.96
CA TYR A 256 -80.42 13.74 3.49
C TYR A 256 -80.24 12.30 3.05
N VAL A 257 -81.15 11.75 2.30
CA VAL A 257 -81.06 10.47 1.61
C VAL A 257 -81.15 10.76 0.11
N ALA A 258 -79.99 10.76 -0.56
CA ALA A 258 -79.95 10.83 -2.02
C ALA A 258 -80.37 9.46 -2.59
N GLY A 259 -81.48 9.32 -3.22
CA GLY A 259 -81.90 8.15 -3.98
C GLY A 259 -82.66 7.07 -3.25
N GLY A 260 -83.75 7.39 -2.63
CA GLY A 260 -84.90 6.46 -2.40
C GLY A 260 -84.70 5.19 -1.56
N SER A 261 -83.56 4.88 -1.05
CA SER A 261 -83.34 3.75 -0.13
C SER A 261 -82.45 4.13 1.03
N VAL A 262 -82.96 4.04 2.24
CA VAL A 262 -82.13 4.13 3.46
C VAL A 262 -81.47 2.77 3.61
N PRO A 263 -80.14 2.73 3.65
CA PRO A 263 -79.40 1.47 3.91
C PRO A 263 -79.91 0.93 5.27
N PHE A 264 -80.34 -0.32 5.28
CA PHE A 264 -80.77 -1.10 6.45
C PHE A 264 -82.27 -0.91 6.95
N LEU A 265 -83.02 -0.07 6.34
CA LEU A 265 -84.49 0.00 6.66
C LEU A 265 -85.33 -0.37 5.42
N GLN A 266 -85.83 -1.60 5.40
CA GLN A 266 -86.82 -2.02 4.44
C GLN A 266 -88.17 -1.72 5.06
N PHE A 267 -88.89 -0.67 4.59
CA PHE A 267 -90.29 -0.47 4.94
C PHE A 267 -91.15 -1.40 4.07
N PRO A 268 -91.99 -2.21 4.65
CA PRO A 268 -92.97 -2.95 3.85
C PRO A 268 -93.86 -1.96 3.12
N VAL A 269 -93.75 -1.88 1.79
CA VAL A 269 -94.79 -1.17 0.98
C VAL A 269 -96.01 -1.95 1.12
N GLY A 270 -97.01 -1.31 1.81
CA GLY A 270 -98.33 -1.89 2.06
C GLY A 270 -99.05 -2.27 0.78
N ALA A 271 -99.56 -3.48 0.73
CA ALA A 271 -100.49 -3.96 -0.26
C ALA A 271 -101.76 -3.14 -0.14
N GLN A 272 -102.15 -2.47 -1.21
CA GLN A 272 -103.59 -2.23 -1.53
C GLN A 272 -103.93 -3.10 -2.73
#